data_c85ddb0e90a1b50fa7d7766aa538a1a6
#
_entry.id   c85ddb0e90a1b50fa7d7766aa538a1a6
#
_cell.length_a   1.000
_cell.length_b   1.000
_cell.length_c   1.000
_cell.angle_alpha   90.00
_cell.angle_beta   90.00
_cell.angle_gamma   90.00
#
_symmetry.space_group_name_H-M   'P 1'
#
loop_
_entity.id
_entity.type
_entity.pdbx_description
1 polymer ?
#
loop_
_entity_poly.entity_id
_entity_poly.type
_entity_poly.pdbx_seq_one_letter_code
_entity_poly.pdbx_strand_id
1 'polypeptide(L)'
;MRSTRMTAVVAGVVMMAGLTACNGGKSDNAGGSGGSGSGQSPLQVALASLKTAAQQTGGKKSAQVDGTLKNAISTQSMKGAMDWSQGMRMNLDITQSAGMLAGRPTKAVYTSDAMYMNMGTPVGGKSWVKYDYDVLAKKMGPTGALIKDQMNNNNPTRAMELLIASGKVKEAGKEDVRGVQATHYTGTLSISELTRMQSKNVSESDMKALEQQLKKSGAGQEAIDLWISSDNLLVKKREQLVGGKLPYDSTVFYSNYGTKVPDQVPAAGDTVDFDKVGKP
;
A
#
# COMPACT_ATOMS: atom_id res chain seq x y z
N MET A 1 9.21 54.08 12.20
CA MET A 1 10.44 54.39 11.44
C MET A 1 10.82 53.19 10.59
N ARG A 2 10.84 53.42 9.29
CA ARG A 2 11.44 52.63 8.19
C ARG A 2 11.26 51.12 8.15
N SER A 3 10.28 50.72 7.34
CA SER A 3 10.13 49.44 6.67
C SER A 3 11.25 49.22 5.64
N THR A 4 11.82 48.02 5.60
CA THR A 4 12.64 47.57 4.47
C THR A 4 11.97 46.34 3.87
N ARG A 5 11.39 46.52 2.70
CA ARG A 5 10.85 45.45 1.85
C ARG A 5 12.00 44.81 1.08
N MET A 6 12.24 43.53 1.25
CA MET A 6 13.10 42.76 0.33
C MET A 6 12.22 42.01 -0.65
N THR A 7 12.35 42.40 -1.90
CA THR A 7 11.71 41.78 -3.07
C THR A 7 12.60 40.63 -3.54
N ALA A 8 12.11 39.41 -3.51
CA ALA A 8 12.77 38.26 -4.13
C ALA A 8 12.28 38.11 -5.57
N VAL A 9 13.21 38.22 -6.51
CA VAL A 9 13.00 38.00 -7.94
C VAL A 9 13.04 36.50 -8.20
N VAL A 10 11.91 35.92 -8.68
CA VAL A 10 11.85 34.56 -9.20
C VAL A 10 12.10 34.62 -10.70
N ALA A 11 13.23 34.10 -11.14
CA ALA A 11 13.54 33.92 -12.56
C ALA A 11 12.94 32.56 -13.01
N GLY A 12 11.82 32.64 -13.72
CA GLY A 12 11.25 31.47 -14.39
C GLY A 12 11.95 31.19 -15.72
N VAL A 13 12.46 29.98 -15.89
CA VAL A 13 12.91 29.50 -17.20
C VAL A 13 11.80 28.65 -17.79
N VAL A 14 11.07 29.20 -18.75
CA VAL A 14 10.11 28.47 -19.58
C VAL A 14 10.88 27.96 -20.81
N MET A 15 11.07 26.66 -20.91
CA MET A 15 11.48 26.02 -22.17
C MET A 15 10.22 25.64 -22.97
N MET A 16 9.89 26.46 -23.95
CA MET A 16 8.95 26.11 -25.00
C MET A 16 9.67 25.23 -26.03
N ALA A 17 9.27 23.96 -26.15
CA ALA A 17 9.60 23.15 -27.32
C ALA A 17 8.56 23.42 -28.41
N GLY A 18 9.01 23.97 -29.51
CA GLY A 18 8.17 24.42 -30.62
C GLY A 18 7.48 23.30 -31.39
N LEU A 19 6.21 23.50 -31.62
CA LEU A 19 5.43 22.78 -32.62
C LEU A 19 5.63 23.48 -33.97
N THR A 20 6.39 22.88 -34.87
CA THR A 20 6.41 23.29 -36.29
C THR A 20 5.26 22.62 -37.00
N ALA A 21 4.21 23.36 -37.25
CA ALA A 21 3.19 23.02 -38.21
C ALA A 21 3.70 23.36 -39.61
N CYS A 22 3.90 22.38 -40.49
CA CYS A 22 4.02 22.60 -41.92
C CYS A 22 2.69 22.29 -42.59
N ASN A 23 2.13 23.35 -43.16
CA ASN A 23 0.93 23.31 -44.03
C ASN A 23 1.38 23.20 -45.49
N GLY A 24 0.69 22.33 -46.24
CA GLY A 24 0.37 22.55 -47.64
C GLY A 24 1.29 21.93 -48.70
N GLY A 25 0.73 21.02 -49.47
CA GLY A 25 1.25 20.61 -50.80
C GLY A 25 0.70 19.28 -51.25
N LYS A 26 -0.35 19.32 -52.13
CA LYS A 26 -0.82 18.18 -52.90
C LYS A 26 0.25 17.74 -53.90
N SER A 27 0.49 16.45 -54.00
CA SER A 27 0.71 15.73 -55.31
C SER A 27 0.71 14.23 -55.14
N ASP A 28 0.19 13.59 -56.09
CA ASP A 28 -0.23 12.21 -56.28
C ASP A 28 0.86 11.13 -56.24
N ASN A 29 0.42 9.93 -55.83
CA ASN A 29 0.75 8.60 -56.34
C ASN A 29 2.10 7.97 -56.01
N ALA A 30 2.05 6.92 -55.22
CA ALA A 30 2.55 5.56 -55.51
C ALA A 30 2.75 4.73 -54.24
N GLY A 31 2.29 3.50 -54.29
CA GLY A 31 2.28 2.52 -53.22
C GLY A 31 3.60 2.33 -52.49
N GLY A 32 3.46 2.32 -51.16
CA GLY A 32 4.51 1.93 -50.23
C GLY A 32 3.87 1.23 -49.04
N SER A 33 4.14 -0.05 -48.91
CA SER A 33 3.77 -0.91 -47.80
C SER A 33 4.23 -0.28 -46.48
N GLY A 34 3.35 0.48 -45.85
CA GLY A 34 3.58 1.04 -44.55
C GLY A 34 3.40 -0.04 -43.47
N GLY A 35 4.50 -0.57 -42.96
CA GLY A 35 4.48 -1.42 -41.81
C GLY A 35 3.82 -0.66 -40.64
N SER A 36 2.63 -1.11 -40.24
CA SER A 36 1.98 -0.71 -39.01
C SER A 36 2.84 -1.21 -37.85
N GLY A 37 3.81 -0.40 -37.43
CA GLY A 37 4.44 -0.58 -36.15
C GLY A 37 3.36 -0.42 -35.12
N SER A 38 2.81 -1.52 -34.61
CA SER A 38 1.89 -1.55 -33.46
C SER A 38 2.66 -1.18 -32.20
N GLY A 39 2.99 0.10 -32.06
CA GLY A 39 3.55 0.62 -30.81
C GLY A 39 2.54 0.36 -29.69
N GLN A 40 2.97 -0.38 -28.69
CA GLN A 40 2.14 -0.60 -27.51
C GLN A 40 1.77 0.76 -26.90
N SER A 41 0.50 0.91 -26.49
CA SER A 41 0.09 2.13 -25.81
C SER A 41 0.82 2.30 -24.49
N PRO A 42 1.03 3.54 -23.99
CA PRO A 42 1.67 3.77 -22.67
C PRO A 42 1.03 2.96 -21.54
N LEU A 43 -0.30 2.79 -21.58
CA LEU A 43 -1.02 1.94 -20.64
C LEU A 43 -0.60 0.48 -20.75
N GLN A 44 -0.51 -0.07 -21.95
CA GLN A 44 -0.09 -1.47 -22.15
C GLN A 44 1.33 -1.71 -21.64
N VAL A 45 2.24 -0.76 -21.85
CA VAL A 45 3.61 -0.81 -21.35
C VAL A 45 3.61 -0.79 -19.81
N ALA A 46 2.87 0.14 -19.17
CA ALA A 46 2.77 0.21 -17.73
C ALA A 46 2.18 -1.06 -17.11
N LEU A 47 1.12 -1.62 -17.72
CA LEU A 47 0.51 -2.88 -17.26
C LEU A 47 1.48 -4.07 -17.37
N ALA A 48 2.23 -4.16 -18.48
CA ALA A 48 3.23 -5.22 -18.67
C ALA A 48 4.37 -5.10 -17.64
N SER A 49 4.88 -3.90 -17.40
CA SER A 49 5.91 -3.63 -16.40
C SER A 49 5.45 -4.01 -15.00
N LEU A 50 4.24 -3.61 -14.59
CA LEU A 50 3.68 -3.97 -13.28
C LEU A 50 3.45 -5.47 -13.15
N LYS A 51 3.04 -6.16 -14.23
CA LYS A 51 2.88 -7.62 -14.21
C LYS A 51 4.21 -8.32 -13.97
N THR A 52 5.26 -7.89 -14.67
CA THR A 52 6.63 -8.40 -14.44
C THR A 52 7.09 -8.13 -13.01
N ALA A 53 6.87 -6.90 -12.50
CA ALA A 53 7.23 -6.52 -11.14
C ALA A 53 6.47 -7.35 -10.08
N ALA A 54 5.19 -7.62 -10.29
CA ALA A 54 4.40 -8.48 -9.40
C ALA A 54 4.97 -9.90 -9.35
N GLN A 55 5.36 -10.48 -10.49
CA GLN A 55 5.96 -11.80 -10.55
C GLN A 55 7.34 -11.84 -9.86
N GLN A 56 8.21 -10.86 -10.14
CA GLN A 56 9.55 -10.80 -9.55
C GLN A 56 9.49 -10.55 -8.04
N THR A 57 8.69 -9.57 -7.59
CA THR A 57 8.50 -9.26 -6.17
C THR A 57 7.87 -10.46 -5.44
N GLY A 58 6.82 -11.05 -5.99
CA GLY A 58 6.15 -12.22 -5.41
C GLY A 58 7.08 -13.42 -5.25
N GLY A 59 7.96 -13.65 -6.23
CA GLY A 59 8.94 -14.73 -6.22
C GLY A 59 10.01 -14.61 -5.13
N LYS A 60 10.25 -13.41 -4.57
CA LYS A 60 11.23 -13.18 -3.49
C LYS A 60 10.76 -13.70 -2.12
N LYS A 61 9.46 -13.84 -1.92
CA LYS A 61 8.80 -14.47 -0.76
C LYS A 61 8.94 -13.73 0.57
N SER A 62 9.94 -12.86 0.75
CA SER A 62 10.15 -12.07 1.96
C SER A 62 10.94 -10.79 1.68
N ALA A 63 10.82 -9.81 2.58
CA ALA A 63 11.60 -8.57 2.55
C ALA A 63 11.68 -7.93 3.94
N GLN A 64 12.66 -7.06 4.13
CA GLN A 64 12.61 -6.07 5.19
C GLN A 64 11.67 -4.93 4.80
N VAL A 65 10.95 -4.40 5.79
CA VAL A 65 10.02 -3.31 5.63
C VAL A 65 10.31 -2.18 6.60
N ASP A 66 10.15 -0.95 6.12
CA ASP A 66 10.22 0.28 6.91
C ASP A 66 9.09 1.19 6.41
N GLY A 67 8.18 1.56 7.27
CA GLY A 67 6.99 2.29 6.84
C GLY A 67 6.43 3.24 7.85
N THR A 68 5.51 4.06 7.36
CA THR A 68 4.71 4.97 8.16
C THR A 68 3.25 4.86 7.75
N LEU A 69 2.36 4.95 8.74
CA LEU A 69 0.93 5.10 8.54
C LEU A 69 0.46 6.35 9.29
N LYS A 70 -0.03 7.33 8.56
CA LYS A 70 -0.67 8.52 9.12
C LYS A 70 -2.18 8.39 9.01
N ASN A 71 -2.87 8.65 10.09
CA ASN A 71 -4.31 8.82 10.11
C ASN A 71 -4.68 10.12 10.84
N ALA A 72 -5.97 10.39 11.03
CA ALA A 72 -6.44 11.62 11.68
C ALA A 72 -5.96 11.80 13.13
N ILE A 73 -5.52 10.73 13.80
CA ILE A 73 -5.23 10.72 15.24
C ILE A 73 -3.72 10.63 15.48
N SER A 74 -3.00 9.79 14.72
CA SER A 74 -1.60 9.47 15.00
C SER A 74 -0.81 9.18 13.72
N THR A 75 0.51 9.25 13.85
CA THR A 75 1.46 8.65 12.92
C THR A 75 2.07 7.42 13.57
N GLN A 76 1.99 6.30 12.90
CA GLN A 76 2.69 5.07 13.28
C GLN A 76 3.91 4.90 12.38
N SER A 77 5.04 4.55 12.97
CA SER A 77 6.24 4.10 12.26
C SER A 77 6.43 2.63 12.55
N MET A 78 6.77 1.85 11.53
CA MET A 78 6.95 0.40 11.63
C MET A 78 8.24 -0.01 10.94
N LYS A 79 8.99 -0.92 11.56
CA LYS A 79 10.21 -1.53 10.99
C LYS A 79 10.22 -2.99 11.30
N GLY A 80 10.72 -3.80 10.36
CA GLY A 80 10.86 -5.23 10.59
C GLY A 80 10.97 -6.02 9.30
N ALA A 81 10.40 -7.21 9.30
CA ALA A 81 10.42 -8.08 8.14
C ALA A 81 9.07 -8.76 7.93
N MET A 82 8.78 -9.07 6.68
CA MET A 82 7.58 -9.78 6.26
C MET A 82 7.94 -10.96 5.36
N ASP A 83 7.14 -12.02 5.44
CA ASP A 83 7.18 -13.22 4.61
C ASP A 83 5.78 -13.51 4.08
N TRP A 84 5.68 -13.78 2.79
CA TRP A 84 4.43 -14.11 2.09
C TRP A 84 4.49 -15.44 1.34
N SER A 85 5.45 -16.31 1.70
CA SER A 85 5.69 -17.58 1.02
C SER A 85 4.59 -18.63 1.29
N GLN A 86 4.08 -18.65 2.53
CA GLN A 86 3.07 -19.62 3.00
C GLN A 86 1.98 -18.93 3.84
N GLY A 87 1.41 -17.86 3.29
CA GLY A 87 0.56 -16.93 4.03
C GLY A 87 1.37 -15.76 4.61
N MET A 88 0.67 -14.74 5.08
CA MET A 88 1.31 -13.54 5.60
C MET A 88 1.89 -13.79 6.98
N ARG A 89 3.16 -13.46 7.13
CA ARG A 89 3.85 -13.41 8.43
C ARG A 89 4.67 -12.13 8.52
N MET A 90 4.59 -11.42 9.64
CA MET A 90 5.38 -10.21 9.87
C MET A 90 5.86 -10.16 11.32
N ASN A 91 7.08 -9.68 11.50
CA ASN A 91 7.62 -9.29 12.81
C ASN A 91 8.00 -7.81 12.73
N LEU A 92 7.30 -6.98 13.48
CA LEU A 92 7.42 -5.53 13.39
C LEU A 92 7.67 -4.91 14.77
N ASP A 93 8.56 -3.93 14.80
CA ASP A 93 8.64 -2.93 15.85
C ASP A 93 7.82 -1.71 15.41
N ILE A 94 6.88 -1.28 16.25
CA ILE A 94 5.94 -0.20 15.96
C ILE A 94 6.08 0.89 17.02
N THR A 95 6.09 2.15 16.59
CA THR A 95 5.98 3.32 17.47
C THR A 95 4.83 4.20 17.00
N GLN A 96 4.14 4.86 17.94
CA GLN A 96 3.04 5.76 17.65
C GLN A 96 3.32 7.15 18.20
N SER A 97 2.92 8.20 17.46
CA SER A 97 3.11 9.59 17.89
C SER A 97 2.05 10.08 18.88
N ALA A 98 0.89 9.42 18.95
CA ALA A 98 -0.23 9.80 19.81
C ALA A 98 -1.05 8.59 20.25
N GLY A 99 -1.94 8.78 21.23
CA GLY A 99 -2.77 7.74 21.82
C GLY A 99 -2.14 7.10 23.05
N MET A 100 -2.74 6.03 23.58
CA MET A 100 -2.28 5.37 24.82
C MET A 100 -0.88 4.74 24.72
N LEU A 101 -0.42 4.44 23.50
CA LEU A 101 0.89 3.86 23.20
C LEU A 101 1.88 4.90 22.65
N ALA A 102 1.58 6.21 22.78
CA ALA A 102 2.44 7.26 22.26
C ALA A 102 3.87 7.15 22.84
N GLY A 103 4.86 7.13 21.93
CA GLY A 103 6.28 7.02 22.31
C GLY A 103 6.71 5.66 22.87
N ARG A 104 5.80 4.70 23.04
CA ARG A 104 6.14 3.36 23.54
C ARG A 104 6.46 2.41 22.38
N PRO A 105 7.60 1.70 22.42
CA PRO A 105 7.88 0.66 21.46
C PRO A 105 6.90 -0.50 21.67
N THR A 106 6.22 -0.89 20.61
CA THR A 106 5.29 -2.02 20.58
C THR A 106 5.87 -3.05 19.63
N LYS A 107 5.94 -4.31 20.03
CA LYS A 107 6.29 -5.41 19.12
C LYS A 107 5.01 -6.07 18.62
N ALA A 108 4.97 -6.37 17.33
CA ALA A 108 3.85 -7.06 16.71
C ALA A 108 4.35 -8.26 15.89
N VAL A 109 3.73 -9.41 16.12
CA VAL A 109 3.94 -10.62 15.32
C VAL A 109 2.61 -10.95 14.64
N TYR A 110 2.63 -11.02 13.32
CA TYR A 110 1.47 -11.38 12.51
C TYR A 110 1.68 -12.77 11.93
N THR A 111 0.61 -13.56 11.95
CA THR A 111 0.52 -14.86 11.29
C THR A 111 -0.73 -14.89 10.41
N SER A 112 -0.98 -15.99 9.69
CA SER A 112 -2.24 -16.19 8.94
C SER A 112 -3.49 -16.17 9.82
N ASP A 113 -3.36 -16.48 11.11
CA ASP A 113 -4.50 -16.75 11.99
C ASP A 113 -4.70 -15.68 13.05
N ALA A 114 -3.63 -14.96 13.43
CA ALA A 114 -3.67 -14.03 14.55
C ALA A 114 -2.59 -12.95 14.44
N MET A 115 -2.85 -11.85 15.14
CA MET A 115 -1.87 -10.83 15.48
C MET A 115 -1.57 -10.93 16.97
N TYR A 116 -0.30 -10.87 17.33
CA TYR A 116 0.20 -10.79 18.70
C TYR A 116 0.84 -9.43 18.92
N MET A 117 0.46 -8.75 19.99
CA MET A 117 1.02 -7.44 20.35
C MET A 117 1.62 -7.44 21.75
N ASN A 118 2.85 -6.96 21.85
CA ASN A 118 3.48 -6.61 23.11
C ASN A 118 3.57 -5.08 23.21
N MET A 119 2.80 -4.50 24.11
CA MET A 119 2.67 -3.05 24.29
C MET A 119 3.65 -2.47 25.31
N GLY A 120 4.65 -3.25 25.72
CA GLY A 120 5.63 -2.85 26.75
C GLY A 120 5.11 -2.85 28.17
N THR A 121 3.82 -3.15 28.39
CA THR A 121 3.18 -3.30 29.70
C THR A 121 2.36 -4.58 29.71
N PRO A 122 2.48 -5.44 30.76
CA PRO A 122 1.69 -6.65 30.86
C PRO A 122 0.19 -6.38 30.91
N VAL A 123 -0.58 -7.25 30.26
CA VAL A 123 -2.04 -7.26 30.29
C VAL A 123 -2.48 -8.58 30.89
N GLY A 124 -3.20 -8.54 32.02
CA GLY A 124 -3.57 -9.74 32.75
C GLY A 124 -2.36 -10.59 33.20
N GLY A 125 -1.22 -9.93 33.51
CA GLY A 125 0.02 -10.59 33.90
C GLY A 125 0.79 -11.25 32.74
N LYS A 126 0.40 -11.02 31.48
CA LYS A 126 1.03 -11.55 30.28
C LYS A 126 1.64 -10.43 29.43
N SER A 127 2.80 -10.71 28.80
CA SER A 127 3.48 -9.72 27.95
C SER A 127 2.81 -9.53 26.59
N TRP A 128 2.06 -10.52 26.11
CA TRP A 128 1.47 -10.54 24.81
C TRP A 128 -0.05 -10.64 24.85
N VAL A 129 -0.71 -9.89 23.96
CA VAL A 129 -2.15 -10.01 23.68
C VAL A 129 -2.31 -10.61 22.28
N LYS A 130 -3.04 -11.72 22.18
CA LYS A 130 -3.40 -12.37 20.92
C LYS A 130 -4.75 -11.86 20.43
N TYR A 131 -4.78 -11.39 19.21
CA TYR A 131 -5.99 -11.02 18.46
C TYR A 131 -6.22 -12.09 17.38
N ASP A 132 -7.04 -13.07 17.69
CA ASP A 132 -7.44 -14.12 16.75
C ASP A 132 -8.37 -13.55 15.69
N TYR A 133 -8.07 -13.75 14.41
CA TYR A 133 -8.83 -13.12 13.32
C TYR A 133 -10.23 -13.71 13.17
N ASP A 134 -10.46 -14.98 13.51
CA ASP A 134 -11.81 -15.60 13.51
C ASP A 134 -12.67 -15.01 14.64
N VAL A 135 -12.08 -14.81 15.80
CA VAL A 135 -12.76 -14.15 16.93
C VAL A 135 -13.10 -12.70 16.58
N LEU A 136 -12.18 -11.97 15.97
CA LEU A 136 -12.43 -10.60 15.50
C LEU A 136 -13.53 -10.56 14.44
N ALA A 137 -13.49 -11.47 13.47
CA ALA A 137 -14.51 -11.55 12.42
C ALA A 137 -15.91 -11.80 13.01
N LYS A 138 -16.02 -12.70 13.97
CA LYS A 138 -17.30 -12.98 14.66
C LYS A 138 -17.81 -11.79 15.48
N LYS A 139 -16.92 -11.06 16.18
CA LYS A 139 -17.30 -9.94 17.05
C LYS A 139 -17.60 -8.65 16.30
N MET A 140 -16.89 -8.39 15.19
CA MET A 140 -16.98 -7.15 14.42
C MET A 140 -17.83 -7.29 13.15
N GLY A 141 -18.38 -8.49 12.88
CA GLY A 141 -19.19 -8.76 11.68
C GLY A 141 -18.42 -8.47 10.38
N PRO A 142 -19.06 -7.79 9.38
CA PRO A 142 -18.44 -7.54 8.07
C PRO A 142 -17.09 -6.83 8.14
N THR A 143 -16.92 -5.91 9.09
CA THR A 143 -15.63 -5.22 9.30
C THR A 143 -14.54 -6.18 9.76
N GLY A 144 -14.85 -7.10 10.67
CA GLY A 144 -13.90 -8.11 11.13
C GLY A 144 -13.53 -9.11 10.04
N ALA A 145 -14.48 -9.52 9.22
CA ALA A 145 -14.23 -10.37 8.06
C ALA A 145 -13.29 -9.69 7.05
N LEU A 146 -13.48 -8.39 6.82
CA LEU A 146 -12.58 -7.60 5.97
C LEU A 146 -11.16 -7.52 6.54
N ILE A 147 -11.01 -7.28 7.86
CA ILE A 147 -9.70 -7.26 8.53
C ILE A 147 -8.99 -8.60 8.34
N LYS A 148 -9.69 -9.71 8.55
CA LYS A 148 -9.12 -11.05 8.33
C LYS A 148 -8.67 -11.23 6.88
N ASP A 149 -9.50 -10.86 5.90
CA ASP A 149 -9.16 -10.97 4.47
C ASP A 149 -7.96 -10.08 4.11
N GLN A 150 -7.92 -8.85 4.60
CA GLN A 150 -6.79 -7.94 4.39
C GLN A 150 -5.49 -8.47 5.01
N MET A 151 -5.54 -9.03 6.22
CA MET A 151 -4.35 -9.59 6.86
C MET A 151 -3.80 -10.79 6.09
N ASN A 152 -4.68 -11.64 5.57
CA ASN A 152 -4.27 -12.83 4.81
C ASN A 152 -3.76 -12.49 3.40
N ASN A 153 -4.21 -11.39 2.82
CA ASN A 153 -3.90 -11.00 1.45
C ASN A 153 -2.98 -9.77 1.34
N ASN A 154 -2.38 -9.31 2.45
CA ASN A 154 -1.54 -8.11 2.49
C ASN A 154 -0.11 -8.38 1.99
N ASN A 155 0.04 -9.07 0.86
CA ASN A 155 1.36 -9.22 0.25
C ASN A 155 1.72 -7.97 -0.59
N PRO A 156 3.02 -7.70 -0.83
CA PRO A 156 3.45 -6.50 -1.56
C PRO A 156 2.96 -6.45 -3.01
N THR A 157 2.60 -7.59 -3.62
CA THR A 157 2.10 -7.64 -5.01
C THR A 157 0.65 -7.18 -5.13
N ARG A 158 -0.09 -7.16 -4.03
CA ARG A 158 -1.54 -6.86 -4.00
C ARG A 158 -1.88 -5.52 -4.66
N ALA A 159 -1.13 -4.47 -4.33
CA ALA A 159 -1.34 -3.14 -4.90
C ALA A 159 -1.08 -3.11 -6.42
N MET A 160 -0.06 -3.85 -6.89
CA MET A 160 0.20 -4.02 -8.32
C MET A 160 -0.95 -4.75 -9.02
N GLU A 161 -1.45 -5.83 -8.43
CA GLU A 161 -2.58 -6.62 -8.95
C GLU A 161 -3.85 -5.78 -9.06
N LEU A 162 -4.12 -4.92 -8.07
CA LEU A 162 -5.25 -3.99 -8.07
C LEU A 162 -5.14 -2.99 -9.23
N LEU A 163 -3.99 -2.36 -9.43
CA LEU A 163 -3.78 -1.44 -10.55
C LEU A 163 -3.85 -2.15 -11.90
N ILE A 164 -3.29 -3.34 -12.03
CA ILE A 164 -3.37 -4.15 -13.25
C ILE A 164 -4.84 -4.48 -13.57
N ALA A 165 -5.58 -4.99 -12.61
CA ALA A 165 -6.97 -5.41 -12.79
C ALA A 165 -7.92 -4.23 -13.08
N SER A 166 -7.62 -3.05 -12.53
CA SER A 166 -8.41 -1.84 -12.80
C SER A 166 -8.17 -1.25 -14.17
N GLY A 167 -7.01 -1.50 -14.78
CA GLY A 167 -6.57 -0.80 -15.98
C GLY A 167 -6.32 0.69 -15.78
N LYS A 168 -6.30 1.18 -14.54
CA LYS A 168 -6.17 2.60 -14.18
C LYS A 168 -4.76 2.90 -13.68
N VAL A 169 -3.77 2.69 -14.51
CA VAL A 169 -2.37 2.94 -14.17
C VAL A 169 -1.70 3.82 -15.21
N LYS A 170 -0.82 4.69 -14.77
CA LYS A 170 0.09 5.47 -15.62
C LYS A 170 1.48 5.49 -15.01
N GLU A 171 2.50 5.58 -15.87
CA GLU A 171 3.85 5.92 -15.44
C GLU A 171 3.92 7.41 -15.15
N ALA A 172 4.45 7.77 -13.98
CA ALA A 172 4.59 9.14 -13.51
C ALA A 172 6.03 9.67 -13.63
N GLY A 173 6.98 8.82 -14.04
CA GLY A 173 8.38 9.18 -14.23
C GLY A 173 9.35 8.30 -13.45
N LYS A 174 10.59 8.75 -13.31
CA LYS A 174 11.64 8.05 -12.55
C LYS A 174 12.06 8.89 -11.36
N GLU A 175 12.28 8.23 -10.23
CA GLU A 175 12.67 8.86 -8.98
C GLU A 175 13.76 8.03 -8.26
N ASP A 176 14.58 8.70 -7.48
CA ASP A 176 15.46 8.03 -6.52
C ASP A 176 14.68 7.69 -5.25
N VAL A 177 14.69 6.42 -4.88
CA VAL A 177 14.07 5.92 -3.65
C VAL A 177 15.17 5.35 -2.75
N ARG A 178 15.67 6.16 -1.84
CA ARG A 178 16.73 5.77 -0.88
C ARG A 178 17.98 5.21 -1.59
N GLY A 179 18.41 5.84 -2.67
CA GLY A 179 19.58 5.43 -3.46
C GLY A 179 19.28 4.39 -4.56
N VAL A 180 18.03 4.00 -4.73
CA VAL A 180 17.60 3.08 -5.80
C VAL A 180 16.80 3.83 -6.84
N GLN A 181 17.26 3.84 -8.10
CA GLN A 181 16.49 4.40 -9.22
C GLN A 181 15.26 3.53 -9.49
N ALA A 182 14.08 4.15 -9.45
CA ALA A 182 12.81 3.44 -9.61
C ALA A 182 11.88 4.18 -10.57
N THR A 183 11.10 3.43 -11.32
CA THR A 183 9.99 3.98 -12.11
C THR A 183 8.76 4.07 -11.23
N HIS A 184 8.16 5.26 -11.19
CA HIS A 184 6.94 5.55 -10.44
C HIS A 184 5.71 5.25 -11.29
N TYR A 185 4.84 4.41 -10.78
CA TYR A 185 3.52 4.10 -11.32
C TYR A 185 2.45 4.59 -10.37
N THR A 186 1.37 5.18 -10.90
CA THR A 186 0.28 5.70 -10.08
C THR A 186 -1.08 5.35 -10.67
N GLY A 187 -2.07 5.19 -9.80
CA GLY A 187 -3.46 4.99 -10.19
C GLY A 187 -4.41 5.30 -9.06
N THR A 188 -5.67 5.51 -9.39
CA THR A 188 -6.72 5.85 -8.42
C THR A 188 -7.91 4.93 -8.60
N LEU A 189 -8.38 4.37 -7.50
CA LEU A 189 -9.51 3.44 -7.45
C LEU A 189 -10.59 4.00 -6.54
N SER A 190 -11.85 3.90 -6.95
CA SER A 190 -12.95 4.17 -6.03
C SER A 190 -13.01 3.11 -4.93
N ILE A 191 -13.50 3.48 -3.76
CA ILE A 191 -13.69 2.52 -2.66
C ILE A 191 -14.59 1.34 -3.07
N SER A 192 -15.58 1.57 -3.91
CA SER A 192 -16.43 0.47 -4.43
C SER A 192 -15.64 -0.51 -5.30
N GLU A 193 -14.74 -0.02 -6.16
CA GLU A 193 -13.86 -0.88 -6.96
C GLU A 193 -12.92 -1.69 -6.06
N LEU A 194 -12.25 -1.02 -5.13
CA LEU A 194 -11.37 -1.67 -4.16
C LEU A 194 -12.08 -2.78 -3.39
N THR A 195 -13.25 -2.47 -2.82
CA THR A 195 -14.02 -3.43 -2.05
C THR A 195 -14.35 -4.68 -2.87
N ARG A 196 -14.79 -4.51 -4.13
CA ARG A 196 -15.08 -5.65 -5.03
C ARG A 196 -13.83 -6.46 -5.39
N MET A 197 -12.70 -5.80 -5.59
CA MET A 197 -11.46 -6.43 -6.02
C MET A 197 -10.69 -7.09 -4.86
N GLN A 198 -10.84 -6.58 -3.65
CA GLN A 198 -10.15 -7.09 -2.46
C GLN A 198 -10.86 -8.27 -1.80
N SER A 199 -12.16 -8.38 -1.96
CA SER A 199 -12.98 -9.26 -1.12
C SER A 199 -13.35 -10.57 -1.84
N LYS A 200 -12.39 -11.42 -2.09
CA LYS A 200 -12.66 -12.76 -2.68
C LYS A 200 -13.45 -13.70 -1.74
N ASN A 201 -13.39 -13.47 -0.43
CA ASN A 201 -13.95 -14.34 0.61
C ASN A 201 -15.03 -13.68 1.47
N VAL A 202 -15.52 -12.50 1.07
CA VAL A 202 -16.61 -11.79 1.77
C VAL A 202 -17.91 -12.02 1.03
N SER A 203 -18.98 -12.31 1.77
CA SER A 203 -20.30 -12.54 1.16
C SER A 203 -20.83 -11.29 0.45
N GLU A 204 -21.71 -11.47 -0.56
CA GLU A 204 -22.32 -10.32 -1.25
C GLU A 204 -23.11 -9.39 -0.31
N SER A 205 -23.76 -9.96 0.72
CA SER A 205 -24.49 -9.19 1.72
C SER A 205 -23.55 -8.32 2.56
N ASP A 206 -22.42 -8.88 3.00
CA ASP A 206 -21.40 -8.16 3.75
C ASP A 206 -20.73 -7.09 2.90
N MET A 207 -20.49 -7.38 1.62
CA MET A 207 -19.98 -6.42 0.65
C MET A 207 -20.90 -5.21 0.49
N LYS A 208 -22.20 -5.43 0.32
CA LYS A 208 -23.19 -4.34 0.23
C LYS A 208 -23.25 -3.51 1.51
N ALA A 209 -23.21 -4.17 2.68
CA ALA A 209 -23.19 -3.49 3.97
C ALA A 209 -21.94 -2.62 4.12
N LEU A 210 -20.77 -3.15 3.75
CA LEU A 210 -19.49 -2.44 3.77
C LEU A 210 -19.48 -1.26 2.81
N GLU A 211 -19.94 -1.43 1.56
CA GLU A 211 -20.07 -0.32 0.60
C GLU A 211 -20.97 0.80 1.12
N GLN A 212 -22.09 0.46 1.76
CA GLN A 212 -22.98 1.45 2.36
C GLN A 212 -22.33 2.18 3.51
N GLN A 213 -21.57 1.47 4.36
CA GLN A 213 -20.84 2.07 5.48
C GLN A 213 -19.75 3.01 4.97
N LEU A 214 -18.97 2.61 3.97
CA LEU A 214 -17.92 3.42 3.37
C LEU A 214 -18.50 4.67 2.66
N LYS A 215 -19.61 4.54 1.95
CA LYS A 215 -20.32 5.71 1.38
C LYS A 215 -20.79 6.68 2.46
N LYS A 216 -21.35 6.19 3.57
CA LYS A 216 -21.78 7.02 4.71
C LYS A 216 -20.59 7.71 5.40
N SER A 217 -19.42 7.10 5.44
CA SER A 217 -18.19 7.72 5.97
C SER A 217 -17.61 8.79 5.04
N GLY A 218 -18.15 8.93 3.82
CA GLY A 218 -17.66 9.85 2.79
C GLY A 218 -16.34 9.38 2.17
N ALA A 219 -15.97 8.10 2.33
CA ALA A 219 -14.80 7.54 1.70
C ALA A 219 -14.93 7.64 0.18
N GLY A 220 -13.97 8.31 -0.48
CA GLY A 220 -14.04 8.64 -1.90
C GLY A 220 -13.21 7.70 -2.76
N GLN A 221 -11.92 7.90 -2.76
CA GLN A 221 -10.98 7.21 -3.65
C GLN A 221 -9.71 6.87 -2.89
N GLU A 222 -9.04 5.79 -3.32
CA GLU A 222 -7.68 5.46 -2.90
C GLU A 222 -6.71 5.71 -4.05
N ALA A 223 -5.70 6.52 -3.79
CA ALA A 223 -4.56 6.69 -4.65
C ALA A 223 -3.50 5.65 -4.28
N ILE A 224 -2.99 4.93 -5.27
CA ILE A 224 -1.94 3.92 -5.13
C ILE A 224 -0.75 4.36 -5.95
N ASP A 225 0.39 4.49 -5.29
CA ASP A 225 1.68 4.82 -5.89
C ASP A 225 2.68 3.69 -5.64
N LEU A 226 3.36 3.26 -6.69
CA LEU A 226 4.30 2.14 -6.70
C LEU A 226 5.61 2.58 -7.36
N TRP A 227 6.72 2.29 -6.72
CA TRP A 227 8.07 2.54 -7.27
C TRP A 227 8.75 1.20 -7.51
N ILE A 228 9.06 0.93 -8.76
CA ILE A 228 9.64 -0.33 -9.23
C ILE A 228 11.07 -0.09 -9.69
N SER A 229 12.02 -0.83 -9.11
CA SER A 229 13.44 -0.74 -9.49
C SER A 229 13.72 -1.31 -10.89
N SER A 230 14.93 -1.09 -11.40
CA SER A 230 15.40 -1.71 -12.64
C SER A 230 15.38 -3.24 -12.64
N ASP A 231 15.46 -3.85 -11.44
CA ASP A 231 15.36 -5.31 -11.25
C ASP A 231 13.90 -5.80 -11.17
N ASN A 232 12.94 -4.95 -11.50
CA ASN A 232 11.51 -5.21 -11.40
C ASN A 232 11.04 -5.58 -9.99
N LEU A 233 11.66 -4.99 -8.95
CA LEU A 233 11.26 -5.18 -7.56
C LEU A 233 10.55 -3.93 -7.04
N LEU A 234 9.50 -4.12 -6.25
CA LEU A 234 8.82 -3.03 -5.55
C LEU A 234 9.74 -2.48 -4.45
N VAL A 235 10.17 -1.23 -4.55
CA VAL A 235 11.04 -0.61 -3.53
C VAL A 235 10.28 0.34 -2.60
N LYS A 236 9.14 0.87 -3.06
CA LYS A 236 8.26 1.72 -2.24
C LYS A 236 6.83 1.58 -2.72
N LYS A 237 5.91 1.57 -1.78
CA LYS A 237 4.46 1.65 -1.98
C LYS A 237 3.90 2.79 -1.14
N ARG A 238 2.97 3.56 -1.70
CA ARG A 238 2.17 4.52 -0.96
C ARG A 238 0.70 4.33 -1.30
N GLU A 239 -0.13 4.30 -0.29
CA GLU A 239 -1.59 4.20 -0.40
C GLU A 239 -2.20 5.34 0.39
N GLN A 240 -3.07 6.13 -0.25
CA GLN A 240 -3.73 7.27 0.37
C GLN A 240 -5.23 7.19 0.14
N LEU A 241 -6.00 7.25 1.21
CA LEU A 241 -7.43 7.49 1.11
C LEU A 241 -7.68 8.99 0.96
N VAL A 242 -8.17 9.39 -0.21
CA VAL A 242 -8.47 10.78 -0.55
C VAL A 242 -9.96 11.03 -0.35
N GLY A 243 -10.26 11.99 0.50
CA GLY A 243 -11.66 12.30 0.89
C GLY A 243 -12.13 11.45 2.08
N GLY A 244 -13.26 11.83 2.64
CA GLY A 244 -13.88 11.14 3.77
C GLY A 244 -13.42 11.62 5.15
N LYS A 245 -14.08 11.08 6.18
CA LYS A 245 -13.87 11.46 7.58
C LYS A 245 -12.66 10.79 8.22
N LEU A 246 -12.11 9.77 7.60
CA LEU A 246 -11.00 8.96 8.10
C LEU A 246 -9.88 8.87 7.05
N PRO A 247 -9.19 9.99 6.75
CA PRO A 247 -8.08 9.95 5.81
C PRO A 247 -6.94 9.09 6.36
N TYR A 248 -6.26 8.36 5.49
CA TYR A 248 -5.00 7.73 5.82
C TYR A 248 -3.98 7.93 4.69
N ASP A 249 -2.71 7.86 5.05
CA ASP A 249 -1.55 7.89 4.17
C ASP A 249 -0.55 6.86 4.67
N SER A 250 -0.42 5.78 3.94
CA SER A 250 0.49 4.67 4.25
C SER A 250 1.65 4.65 3.26
N THR A 251 2.87 4.71 3.75
CA THR A 251 4.08 4.55 2.92
C THR A 251 4.91 3.40 3.47
N VAL A 252 5.30 2.46 2.63
CA VAL A 252 6.14 1.32 2.99
C VAL A 252 7.29 1.20 2.00
N PHE A 253 8.51 1.07 2.50
CA PHE A 253 9.72 0.78 1.76
C PHE A 253 10.07 -0.70 1.92
N TYR A 254 10.53 -1.31 0.85
CA TYR A 254 10.92 -2.73 0.79
C TYR A 254 12.40 -2.82 0.44
N SER A 255 13.13 -3.67 1.17
CA SER A 255 14.56 -3.88 0.96
C SER A 255 14.95 -5.30 1.40
N ASN A 256 16.19 -5.68 1.14
CA ASN A 256 16.76 -6.96 1.58
C ASN A 256 15.81 -8.14 1.31
N TYR A 257 15.35 -8.24 0.07
CA TYR A 257 14.49 -9.32 -0.38
C TYR A 257 15.11 -10.70 -0.14
N GLY A 258 14.30 -11.68 0.27
CA GLY A 258 14.77 -13.01 0.66
C GLY A 258 15.24 -13.09 2.12
N THR A 259 15.03 -12.02 2.93
CA THR A 259 15.40 -12.04 4.36
C THR A 259 14.62 -13.10 5.12
N LYS A 260 15.29 -13.75 6.11
CA LYS A 260 14.62 -14.72 6.97
C LYS A 260 13.72 -14.01 7.99
N VAL A 261 12.45 -14.41 8.05
CA VAL A 261 11.51 -13.96 9.07
C VAL A 261 11.35 -15.07 10.12
N PRO A 262 11.54 -14.79 11.42
CA PRO A 262 11.38 -15.80 12.45
C PRO A 262 9.98 -16.43 12.47
N ASP A 263 9.91 -17.74 12.63
CA ASP A 263 8.66 -18.51 12.66
C ASP A 263 7.98 -18.49 14.04
N GLN A 264 8.70 -18.05 15.05
CA GLN A 264 8.26 -18.17 16.43
C GLN A 264 7.12 -17.20 16.74
N VAL A 265 6.02 -17.75 17.20
CA VAL A 265 4.97 -16.99 17.87
C VAL A 265 5.27 -16.88 19.36
N PRO A 266 4.74 -15.86 20.06
CA PRO A 266 4.88 -15.74 21.51
C PRO A 266 4.38 -16.99 22.25
N ALA A 267 5.08 -17.34 23.33
CA ALA A 267 4.73 -18.51 24.14
C ALA A 267 3.30 -18.40 24.68
N ALA A 268 2.54 -19.50 24.63
CA ALA A 268 1.17 -19.52 25.16
C ALA A 268 1.08 -19.14 26.64
N GLY A 269 2.11 -19.52 27.44
CA GLY A 269 2.22 -19.16 28.84
C GLY A 269 2.38 -17.67 29.12
N ASP A 270 2.85 -16.88 28.14
CA ASP A 270 3.04 -15.42 28.22
C ASP A 270 2.08 -14.64 27.30
N THR A 271 1.00 -15.28 26.85
CA THR A 271 0.01 -14.71 25.94
C THR A 271 -1.39 -14.79 26.55
N VAL A 272 -2.16 -13.70 26.43
CA VAL A 272 -3.58 -13.66 26.76
C VAL A 272 -4.40 -13.38 25.50
N ASP A 273 -5.51 -14.09 25.33
CA ASP A 273 -6.45 -13.82 24.23
C ASP A 273 -7.18 -12.48 24.48
N PHE A 274 -7.29 -11.64 23.48
CA PHE A 274 -7.97 -10.34 23.57
C PHE A 274 -9.38 -10.44 24.15
N ASP A 275 -10.11 -11.47 23.82
CA ASP A 275 -11.50 -11.66 24.27
C ASP A 275 -11.61 -12.14 25.73
N LYS A 276 -10.51 -12.50 26.37
CA LYS A 276 -10.40 -12.85 27.78
C LYS A 276 -9.85 -11.70 28.63
N VAL A 277 -9.34 -10.63 28.03
CA VAL A 277 -8.83 -9.47 28.76
C VAL A 277 -9.95 -8.82 29.57
N GLY A 278 -9.72 -8.65 30.90
CA GLY A 278 -10.68 -8.03 31.82
C GLY A 278 -11.88 -8.90 32.20
N LYS A 279 -11.88 -10.18 31.84
CA LYS A 279 -12.83 -11.15 32.40
C LYS A 279 -12.19 -11.86 33.59
N PRO A 280 -12.92 -12.04 34.68
CA PRO A 280 -12.45 -12.77 35.87
C PRO A 280 -12.24 -14.24 35.57
#